data_1115499161cc918ee8fa3f119d56021e
#
_entry.id   1115499161cc918ee8fa3f119d56021e
#
_cell.length_a   1.000
_cell.length_b   1.000
_cell.length_c   1.000
_cell.angle_alpha   90.00
_cell.angle_beta   90.00
_cell.angle_gamma   90.00
#
_symmetry.space_group_name_H-M   'P 1'
#
loop_
_entity.id
_entity.type
_entity.pdbx_description
1 polymer ?
#
loop_
_entity_poly.entity_id
_entity_poly.type
_entity_poly.pdbx_seq_one_letter_code
_entity_poly.pdbx_strand_id
1 'polypeptide(L)'
;MNKTIFSILLLFSFFGSAEIVDTGHARISLIKDHSDFVPGTSINIGLKVSMDKGWHTYWRNPGDSGGPIEIDWNLPKGFSVSDIKWPLPEKIEYPPLMTYGYEDFVIYPMVLSIPADYSDDYFEMNADILICADVCIPESGKISSNLLDIESDSLIYKWLESVPSKSLPITTSLNDNNLEIKFTFEKEIKEIYFFPDENNSIDYSSKQNFYKKDDGYFLSIKLFNDEFQNVSGVLDIDGTGYNVSSGTFEDFNEEGLSLITALIFALIGGLILNLMPCVFPVISLKVLSFVSMG
;
A
#
# COMPACT_ATOMS: atom_id res chain seq x y z
N MET A 1 -55.71 54.71 22.31
CA MET A 1 -54.33 54.71 21.91
C MET A 1 -53.76 53.29 22.18
N ASN A 2 -53.91 52.39 21.19
CA ASN A 2 -53.41 50.98 21.29
C ASN A 2 -51.96 50.94 20.86
N LYS A 3 -51.09 50.57 21.79
CA LYS A 3 -49.70 50.26 21.50
C LYS A 3 -49.55 48.75 21.16
N THR A 4 -49.49 48.44 19.89
CA THR A 4 -49.12 47.07 19.40
C THR A 4 -47.66 46.87 19.62
N ILE A 5 -47.27 46.00 20.56
CA ILE A 5 -45.90 45.55 20.76
C ILE A 5 -45.63 44.50 19.72
N PHE A 6 -44.77 44.81 18.72
CA PHE A 6 -44.29 43.88 17.71
C PHE A 6 -43.09 43.11 18.31
N SER A 7 -43.36 41.89 18.75
CA SER A 7 -42.35 40.98 19.28
C SER A 7 -41.59 40.38 18.11
N ILE A 8 -40.36 40.87 17.86
CA ILE A 8 -39.46 40.28 16.90
C ILE A 8 -38.90 39.00 17.53
N LEU A 9 -39.37 37.84 17.03
CA LEU A 9 -38.82 36.53 17.37
C LEU A 9 -37.52 36.36 16.57
N LEU A 10 -36.36 36.57 17.20
CA LEU A 10 -35.06 36.25 16.67
C LEU A 10 -34.93 34.72 16.64
N LEU A 11 -35.15 34.12 15.46
CA LEU A 11 -34.78 32.74 15.18
C LEU A 11 -33.25 32.65 15.14
N PHE A 12 -32.67 32.27 16.27
CA PHE A 12 -31.29 31.80 16.28
C PHE A 12 -31.26 30.43 15.55
N SER A 13 -30.85 30.44 14.31
CA SER A 13 -30.45 29.22 13.63
C SER A 13 -29.17 28.74 14.33
N PHE A 14 -29.26 27.71 15.14
CA PHE A 14 -28.10 26.93 15.55
C PHE A 14 -27.59 26.21 14.28
N PHE A 15 -26.57 26.76 13.65
CA PHE A 15 -25.77 26.00 12.74
C PHE A 15 -24.97 25.01 13.60
N GLY A 16 -25.28 23.73 13.49
CA GLY A 16 -24.44 22.69 14.05
C GLY A 16 -23.02 22.89 13.49
N SER A 17 -22.07 23.12 14.35
CA SER A 17 -20.67 23.22 13.97
C SER A 17 -20.12 21.80 13.97
N ALA A 18 -19.52 21.36 12.85
CA ALA A 18 -18.79 20.09 12.82
C ALA A 18 -17.82 20.01 14.01
N GLU A 19 -17.80 18.88 14.69
CA GLU A 19 -16.88 18.65 15.78
C GLU A 19 -15.45 18.52 15.22
N ILE A 20 -14.59 19.48 15.57
CA ILE A 20 -13.16 19.46 15.27
C ILE A 20 -12.42 19.15 16.57
N VAL A 21 -11.69 18.05 16.57
CA VAL A 21 -10.89 17.62 17.72
C VAL A 21 -9.42 17.92 17.45
N ASP A 22 -8.81 18.69 18.35
CA ASP A 22 -7.37 18.96 18.36
C ASP A 22 -6.68 17.81 19.08
N THR A 23 -5.74 17.15 18.42
CA THR A 23 -4.99 16.00 18.94
C THR A 23 -3.59 16.39 19.42
N GLY A 24 -3.14 17.61 19.12
CA GLY A 24 -1.83 18.17 19.45
C GLY A 24 -1.17 18.80 18.21
N HIS A 25 -0.67 18.01 17.29
CA HIS A 25 -0.06 18.48 16.03
C HIS A 25 -0.97 18.25 14.82
N ALA A 26 -2.16 17.72 15.06
CA ALA A 26 -3.20 17.57 14.05
C ALA A 26 -4.58 17.95 14.58
N ARG A 27 -5.49 18.22 13.66
CA ARG A 27 -6.91 18.42 13.91
C ARG A 27 -7.68 17.42 13.08
N ILE A 28 -8.59 16.70 13.71
CA ILE A 28 -9.44 15.71 13.06
C ILE A 28 -10.89 16.14 13.04
N SER A 29 -11.61 15.82 11.98
CA SER A 29 -13.03 16.00 11.84
C SER A 29 -13.63 14.96 10.91
N LEU A 30 -14.91 14.61 11.14
CA LEU A 30 -15.66 13.81 10.18
C LEU A 30 -16.34 14.73 9.16
N ILE A 31 -16.34 14.29 7.91
CA ILE A 31 -17.05 14.90 6.79
C ILE A 31 -17.86 13.85 6.04
N LYS A 32 -18.89 14.27 5.32
CA LYS A 32 -19.69 13.44 4.42
C LYS A 32 -19.78 14.04 3.03
N ASP A 33 -20.10 13.24 2.03
CA ASP A 33 -20.11 13.66 0.62
C ASP A 33 -21.29 14.57 0.26
N HIS A 34 -22.42 14.45 0.96
CA HIS A 34 -23.60 15.30 0.74
C HIS A 34 -24.45 15.43 2.01
N SER A 35 -25.28 16.48 2.06
CA SER A 35 -26.10 16.78 3.23
C SER A 35 -27.28 15.82 3.40
N ASP A 36 -27.87 15.39 2.27
CA ASP A 36 -29.06 14.56 2.26
C ASP A 36 -28.68 13.08 2.15
N PHE A 37 -29.34 12.24 2.91
CA PHE A 37 -29.18 10.79 2.85
C PHE A 37 -30.54 10.09 2.95
N VAL A 38 -30.61 8.88 2.47
CA VAL A 38 -31.82 8.05 2.49
C VAL A 38 -31.58 6.86 3.43
N PRO A 39 -32.44 6.64 4.46
CA PRO A 39 -32.35 5.44 5.27
C PRO A 39 -32.38 4.16 4.42
N GLY A 40 -31.57 3.17 4.76
CA GLY A 40 -31.39 1.95 3.98
C GLY A 40 -30.41 2.06 2.81
N THR A 41 -29.66 3.17 2.72
CA THR A 41 -28.60 3.37 1.71
C THR A 41 -27.24 3.57 2.36
N SER A 42 -26.23 3.82 1.53
CA SER A 42 -24.87 4.13 1.99
C SER A 42 -24.42 5.50 1.47
N ILE A 43 -23.60 6.19 2.25
CA ILE A 43 -22.96 7.45 1.89
C ILE A 43 -21.45 7.33 2.06
N ASN A 44 -20.69 8.19 1.37
CA ASN A 44 -19.27 8.31 1.68
C ASN A 44 -19.09 9.26 2.85
N ILE A 45 -18.28 8.83 3.81
CA ILE A 45 -17.77 9.63 4.91
C ILE A 45 -16.25 9.67 4.82
N GLY A 46 -15.63 10.66 5.43
CA GLY A 46 -14.18 10.77 5.50
C GLY A 46 -13.72 11.29 6.83
N LEU A 47 -12.66 10.70 7.36
CA LEU A 47 -11.90 11.31 8.44
C LEU A 47 -10.88 12.26 7.83
N LYS A 48 -11.08 13.56 8.04
CA LYS A 48 -10.16 14.61 7.65
C LYS A 48 -9.15 14.82 8.77
N VAL A 49 -7.89 14.65 8.46
CA VAL A 49 -6.76 14.90 9.35
C VAL A 49 -5.97 16.07 8.77
N SER A 50 -5.92 17.19 9.46
CA SER A 50 -5.18 18.39 9.07
C SER A 50 -4.01 18.58 10.01
N MET A 51 -2.80 18.42 9.51
CA MET A 51 -1.58 18.45 10.30
C MET A 51 -1.01 19.87 10.36
N ASP A 52 -0.24 20.15 11.39
CA ASP A 52 0.54 21.38 11.47
C ASP A 52 1.65 21.36 10.42
N LYS A 53 2.12 22.55 10.03
CA LYS A 53 3.13 22.68 8.98
C LYS A 53 4.41 21.88 9.30
N GLY A 54 4.82 21.03 8.36
CA GLY A 54 6.01 20.19 8.46
C GLY A 54 5.78 18.88 9.21
N TRP A 55 4.52 18.61 9.59
CA TRP A 55 4.13 17.32 10.15
C TRP A 55 3.44 16.48 9.08
N HIS A 56 3.54 15.13 9.21
CA HIS A 56 2.97 14.17 8.28
C HIS A 56 2.37 12.97 9.04
N THR A 57 1.50 12.25 8.36
CA THR A 57 0.97 10.96 8.79
C THR A 57 1.14 9.92 7.69
N TYR A 58 0.75 8.69 7.93
CA TYR A 58 1.21 7.54 7.16
C TYR A 58 0.12 6.88 6.33
N TRP A 59 0.56 6.24 5.26
CA TRP A 59 -0.22 5.29 4.49
C TRP A 59 -0.27 3.93 5.20
N ARG A 60 -1.06 2.96 4.66
CA ARG A 60 -1.20 1.60 5.22
C ARG A 60 0.14 0.86 5.38
N ASN A 61 1.07 1.03 4.45
CA ASN A 61 2.46 0.67 4.60
C ASN A 61 3.28 1.96 4.77
N PRO A 62 3.84 2.24 5.93
CA PRO A 62 4.52 3.50 6.20
C PRO A 62 5.94 3.59 5.61
N GLY A 63 6.48 2.51 5.01
CA GLY A 63 7.87 2.44 4.57
C GLY A 63 8.84 2.11 5.70
N ASP A 64 9.95 2.84 5.78
CA ASP A 64 11.02 2.59 6.76
C ASP A 64 10.65 2.93 8.20
N SER A 65 9.67 3.81 8.42
CA SER A 65 9.29 4.23 9.77
C SER A 65 7.84 4.67 9.84
N GLY A 66 7.26 4.63 11.04
CA GLY A 66 5.92 5.07 11.31
C GLY A 66 4.89 3.94 11.41
N GLY A 67 3.62 4.30 11.33
CA GLY A 67 2.50 3.37 11.41
C GLY A 67 1.22 4.00 10.85
N PRO A 68 0.33 3.21 10.25
CA PRO A 68 -0.95 3.70 9.74
C PRO A 68 -1.85 4.16 10.88
N ILE A 69 -2.83 5.00 10.53
CA ILE A 69 -3.92 5.35 11.44
C ILE A 69 -4.77 4.13 11.76
N GLU A 70 -5.19 4.02 13.02
CA GLU A 70 -6.17 3.05 13.50
C GLU A 70 -7.47 3.78 13.87
N ILE A 71 -8.61 3.23 13.43
CA ILE A 71 -9.94 3.84 13.68
C ILE A 71 -10.87 2.79 14.27
N ASP A 72 -11.36 3.09 15.48
CA ASP A 72 -12.34 2.26 16.16
C ASP A 72 -13.70 2.96 16.19
N TRP A 73 -14.76 2.22 15.83
CA TRP A 73 -16.12 2.72 15.78
C TRP A 73 -17.00 2.06 16.83
N ASN A 74 -17.72 2.89 17.59
CA ASN A 74 -18.86 2.47 18.40
C ASN A 74 -20.14 2.96 17.73
N LEU A 75 -20.76 2.09 16.94
CA LEU A 75 -21.89 2.41 16.09
C LEU A 75 -23.21 1.92 16.70
N PRO A 76 -24.32 2.66 16.50
CA PRO A 76 -25.65 2.18 16.82
C PRO A 76 -26.01 0.94 15.99
N LYS A 77 -27.03 0.21 16.45
CA LYS A 77 -27.49 -1.01 15.80
C LYS A 77 -27.87 -0.76 14.34
N GLY A 78 -27.36 -1.59 13.45
CA GLY A 78 -27.68 -1.57 12.02
C GLY A 78 -26.78 -0.68 11.19
N PHE A 79 -26.00 0.21 11.79
CA PHE A 79 -24.93 0.94 11.07
C PHE A 79 -23.70 0.06 10.87
N SER A 80 -22.97 0.32 9.80
CA SER A 80 -21.62 -0.23 9.58
C SER A 80 -20.77 0.73 8.77
N VAL A 81 -19.47 0.72 9.04
CA VAL A 81 -18.47 1.50 8.30
C VAL A 81 -17.50 0.53 7.62
N SER A 82 -17.16 0.79 6.38
CA SER A 82 -16.15 0.03 5.65
C SER A 82 -14.74 0.31 6.17
N ASP A 83 -13.79 -0.54 5.79
CA ASP A 83 -12.37 -0.20 5.92
C ASP A 83 -12.03 1.09 5.19
N ILE A 84 -10.90 1.71 5.57
CA ILE A 84 -10.35 2.89 4.91
C ILE A 84 -10.07 2.56 3.45
N LYS A 85 -10.56 3.40 2.54
CA LYS A 85 -10.13 3.42 1.14
C LYS A 85 -8.88 4.30 1.05
N TRP A 86 -7.72 3.65 1.03
CA TRP A 86 -6.45 4.35 1.10
C TRP A 86 -6.16 5.17 -0.16
N PRO A 87 -6.06 6.50 -0.06
CA PRO A 87 -5.63 7.33 -1.18
C PRO A 87 -4.21 7.00 -1.60
N LEU A 88 -3.84 7.35 -2.84
CA LEU A 88 -2.46 7.23 -3.31
C LEU A 88 -1.53 8.03 -2.39
N PRO A 89 -0.49 7.41 -1.81
CA PRO A 89 0.41 8.11 -0.89
C PRO A 89 1.46 8.95 -1.63
N GLU A 90 2.11 9.81 -0.88
CA GLU A 90 3.30 10.54 -1.29
C GLU A 90 4.56 9.88 -0.72
N LYS A 91 5.70 10.10 -1.39
CA LYS A 91 7.03 9.76 -0.88
C LYS A 91 7.51 10.89 0.02
N ILE A 92 7.78 10.60 1.27
CA ILE A 92 8.31 11.55 2.25
C ILE A 92 9.74 11.13 2.58
N GLU A 93 10.71 11.87 2.03
CA GLU A 93 12.13 11.57 2.16
C GLU A 93 12.69 12.16 3.45
N TYR A 94 13.21 11.29 4.31
CA TYR A 94 13.94 11.68 5.51
C TYR A 94 15.26 10.89 5.59
N PRO A 95 16.29 11.26 4.80
CA PRO A 95 17.46 10.42 4.60
C PRO A 95 18.15 9.98 5.90
N PRO A 96 18.50 8.69 6.07
CA PRO A 96 18.47 7.63 5.04
C PRO A 96 17.12 6.92 4.85
N LEU A 97 16.04 7.37 5.50
CA LEU A 97 14.73 6.75 5.51
C LEU A 97 13.86 7.28 4.37
N MET A 98 12.99 6.39 3.86
CA MET A 98 11.90 6.71 2.96
C MET A 98 10.59 6.27 3.60
N THR A 99 9.65 7.20 3.75
CA THR A 99 8.33 6.92 4.30
C THR A 99 7.22 7.19 3.28
N TYR A 100 6.08 6.57 3.47
CA TYR A 100 4.90 6.71 2.64
C TYR A 100 3.75 7.27 3.47
N GLY A 101 3.21 8.38 3.04
CA GLY A 101 2.20 9.06 3.83
C GLY A 101 1.62 10.28 3.17
N TYR A 102 1.22 11.24 3.98
CA TYR A 102 0.53 12.44 3.56
C TYR A 102 1.05 13.64 4.37
N GLU A 103 1.31 14.73 3.69
CA GLU A 103 1.68 16.03 4.30
C GLU A 103 0.48 16.98 4.27
N ASP A 104 0.52 18.06 5.05
CA ASP A 104 -0.50 19.10 5.20
C ASP A 104 -1.85 18.56 5.68
N PHE A 105 -2.58 17.81 4.86
CA PHE A 105 -3.83 17.16 5.25
C PHE A 105 -4.16 15.95 4.38
N VAL A 106 -4.94 15.05 4.94
CA VAL A 106 -5.51 13.88 4.25
C VAL A 106 -6.97 13.71 4.64
N ILE A 107 -7.77 13.19 3.73
CA ILE A 107 -9.08 12.64 4.01
C ILE A 107 -9.00 11.14 3.77
N TYR A 108 -9.33 10.34 4.79
CA TYR A 108 -9.45 8.89 4.69
C TYR A 108 -10.91 8.53 4.37
N PRO A 109 -11.25 8.24 3.09
CA PRO A 109 -12.62 7.93 2.71
C PRO A 109 -13.03 6.54 3.20
N MET A 110 -14.28 6.45 3.63
CA MET A 110 -14.96 5.22 4.04
C MET A 110 -16.39 5.24 3.54
N VAL A 111 -17.10 4.12 3.64
CA VAL A 111 -18.52 4.02 3.33
C VAL A 111 -19.29 3.74 4.60
N LEU A 112 -20.21 4.61 4.95
CA LEU A 112 -21.15 4.42 6.05
C LEU A 112 -22.45 3.85 5.48
N SER A 113 -22.85 2.66 5.93
CA SER A 113 -24.14 2.05 5.62
C SER A 113 -25.15 2.44 6.70
N ILE A 114 -26.29 3.00 6.28
CA ILE A 114 -27.35 3.52 7.14
C ILE A 114 -28.52 2.52 7.17
N PRO A 115 -28.99 2.09 8.34
CA PRO A 115 -30.11 1.16 8.42
C PRO A 115 -31.42 1.78 7.92
N ALA A 116 -32.36 0.95 7.46
CA ALA A 116 -33.66 1.41 6.97
C ALA A 116 -34.55 1.97 8.11
N ASP A 117 -34.33 1.50 9.33
CA ASP A 117 -35.00 1.95 10.56
C ASP A 117 -34.13 3.01 11.29
N TYR A 118 -33.47 3.87 10.50
CA TYR A 118 -32.60 4.93 11.01
C TYR A 118 -33.28 5.74 12.11
N SER A 119 -32.56 5.90 13.20
CA SER A 119 -32.83 6.88 14.26
C SER A 119 -31.60 7.79 14.38
N ASP A 120 -31.80 9.02 14.81
CA ASP A 120 -30.74 10.02 14.94
C ASP A 120 -29.93 9.77 16.23
N ASP A 121 -29.31 8.57 16.27
CA ASP A 121 -28.49 8.15 17.38
C ASP A 121 -27.04 8.64 17.21
N TYR A 122 -26.42 8.92 18.35
CA TYR A 122 -25.00 9.27 18.38
C TYR A 122 -24.15 8.02 18.17
N PHE A 123 -23.08 8.19 17.43
CA PHE A 123 -21.98 7.22 17.31
C PHE A 123 -20.67 7.85 17.78
N GLU A 124 -19.72 7.03 18.13
CA GLU A 124 -18.40 7.46 18.54
C GLU A 124 -17.35 6.85 17.60
N MET A 125 -16.35 7.65 17.29
CA MET A 125 -15.16 7.24 16.55
C MET A 125 -13.93 7.63 17.38
N ASN A 126 -13.03 6.67 17.61
CA ASN A 126 -11.71 6.93 18.15
C ASN A 126 -10.69 6.75 17.03
N ALA A 127 -9.78 7.69 16.90
CA ALA A 127 -8.66 7.60 15.96
C ALA A 127 -7.35 7.69 16.73
N ASP A 128 -6.49 6.68 16.54
CA ASP A 128 -5.11 6.67 17.00
C ASP A 128 -4.20 6.93 15.79
N ILE A 129 -3.46 8.03 15.85
CA ILE A 129 -2.70 8.55 14.72
C ILE A 129 -1.25 8.74 15.14
N LEU A 130 -0.31 8.28 14.33
CA LEU A 130 1.09 8.64 14.49
C LEU A 130 1.39 9.86 13.63
N ILE A 131 1.75 10.97 14.27
CA ILE A 131 2.08 12.25 13.63
C ILE A 131 3.57 12.50 13.80
N CYS A 132 4.28 12.71 12.70
CA CYS A 132 5.73 12.81 12.71
C CYS A 132 6.24 14.09 12.00
N ALA A 133 7.35 14.60 12.54
CA ALA A 133 8.26 15.56 11.93
C ALA A 133 9.69 15.08 12.19
N ASP A 134 10.47 15.78 13.00
CA ASP A 134 11.77 15.30 13.51
C ASP A 134 11.60 14.17 14.55
N VAL A 135 10.45 14.09 15.16
CA VAL A 135 10.06 13.04 16.13
C VAL A 135 8.65 12.54 15.79
N CYS A 136 8.36 11.30 16.15
CA CYS A 136 7.03 10.73 15.99
C CYS A 136 6.28 10.74 17.33
N ILE A 137 5.09 11.31 17.33
CA ILE A 137 4.22 11.44 18.50
C ILE A 137 2.92 10.67 18.25
N PRO A 138 2.60 9.68 19.07
CA PRO A 138 1.27 9.06 19.03
C PRO A 138 0.25 10.06 19.60
N GLU A 139 -0.75 10.35 18.80
CA GLU A 139 -1.87 11.22 19.15
C GLU A 139 -3.18 10.48 19.00
N SER A 140 -4.17 10.83 19.78
CA SER A 140 -5.50 10.24 19.71
C SER A 140 -6.58 11.30 19.78
N GLY A 141 -7.67 11.04 19.10
CA GLY A 141 -8.83 11.90 19.13
C GLY A 141 -10.13 11.10 19.11
N LYS A 142 -11.12 11.60 19.85
CA LYS A 142 -12.46 11.02 19.90
C LYS A 142 -13.47 12.01 19.34
N ILE A 143 -14.27 11.58 18.38
CA ILE A 143 -15.40 12.33 17.82
C ILE A 143 -16.68 11.62 18.25
N SER A 144 -17.64 12.38 18.82
CA SER A 144 -18.98 11.90 19.14
C SER A 144 -20.00 12.73 18.36
N SER A 145 -20.67 12.13 17.39
CA SER A 145 -21.55 12.85 16.48
C SER A 145 -22.76 12.01 16.10
N ASN A 146 -23.80 12.65 15.62
CA ASN A 146 -24.84 12.01 14.84
C ASN A 146 -24.66 12.33 13.35
N LEU A 147 -25.41 11.64 12.49
CA LEU A 147 -25.25 11.78 11.05
C LEU A 147 -25.63 13.18 10.52
N LEU A 148 -26.54 13.87 11.18
CA LEU A 148 -26.99 15.21 10.78
C LEU A 148 -25.95 16.28 11.09
N ASP A 149 -25.19 16.13 12.15
CA ASP A 149 -24.19 17.09 12.61
C ASP A 149 -22.86 17.00 11.81
N ILE A 150 -22.64 15.91 11.04
CA ILE A 150 -21.46 15.79 10.18
C ILE A 150 -21.55 16.81 9.04
N GLU A 151 -20.49 17.60 8.87
CA GLU A 151 -20.37 18.59 7.80
C GLU A 151 -20.28 17.93 6.43
N SER A 152 -20.95 18.50 5.42
CA SER A 152 -20.81 18.09 4.03
C SER A 152 -19.67 18.86 3.38
N ASP A 153 -18.65 18.13 2.88
CA ASP A 153 -17.47 18.71 2.23
C ASP A 153 -17.18 17.96 0.91
N SER A 154 -17.32 18.67 -0.20
CA SER A 154 -17.05 18.13 -1.54
C SER A 154 -15.60 17.72 -1.76
N LEU A 155 -14.65 18.12 -0.90
CA LEU A 155 -13.26 17.69 -0.95
C LEU A 155 -13.11 16.17 -0.87
N ILE A 156 -14.06 15.47 -0.25
CA ILE A 156 -14.05 14.01 -0.17
C ILE A 156 -14.00 13.35 -1.56
N TYR A 157 -14.62 13.94 -2.57
CA TYR A 157 -14.60 13.39 -3.94
C TYR A 157 -13.21 13.41 -4.55
N LYS A 158 -12.43 14.48 -4.31
CA LYS A 158 -11.03 14.56 -4.77
C LYS A 158 -10.19 13.43 -4.18
N TRP A 159 -10.40 13.12 -2.89
CA TRP A 159 -9.69 12.04 -2.22
C TRP A 159 -10.19 10.65 -2.65
N LEU A 160 -11.47 10.50 -2.92
CA LEU A 160 -12.01 9.28 -3.53
C LEU A 160 -11.44 9.01 -4.93
N GLU A 161 -11.22 10.06 -5.73
CA GLU A 161 -10.59 9.95 -7.05
C GLU A 161 -9.11 9.54 -6.96
N SER A 162 -8.41 9.89 -5.86
CA SER A 162 -7.02 9.48 -5.63
C SER A 162 -6.88 8.05 -5.11
N VAL A 163 -7.98 7.40 -4.72
CA VAL A 163 -7.96 5.99 -4.32
C VAL A 163 -7.71 5.11 -5.56
N PRO A 164 -6.66 4.28 -5.59
CA PRO A 164 -6.40 3.37 -6.69
C PRO A 164 -7.60 2.42 -6.91
N SER A 165 -8.30 2.59 -8.03
CA SER A 165 -9.49 1.78 -8.38
C SER A 165 -9.29 0.91 -9.60
N LYS A 166 -8.23 1.16 -10.38
CA LYS A 166 -7.87 0.41 -11.59
C LYS A 166 -6.85 -0.65 -11.23
N SER A 167 -6.93 -1.81 -11.88
CA SER A 167 -5.91 -2.84 -11.80
C SER A 167 -5.05 -2.83 -13.05
N LEU A 168 -3.75 -3.02 -12.88
CA LEU A 168 -2.80 -3.17 -13.98
C LEU A 168 -2.20 -4.59 -13.91
N PRO A 169 -2.36 -5.41 -14.95
CA PRO A 169 -1.72 -6.71 -15.02
C PRO A 169 -0.20 -6.58 -15.05
N ILE A 170 0.48 -7.30 -14.18
CA ILE A 170 1.93 -7.34 -14.09
C ILE A 170 2.44 -8.77 -14.17
N THR A 171 3.69 -8.91 -14.60
CA THR A 171 4.50 -10.13 -14.44
C THR A 171 5.70 -9.75 -13.59
N THR A 172 6.09 -10.62 -12.68
CA THR A 172 7.20 -10.38 -11.77
C THR A 172 8.27 -11.45 -11.89
N SER A 173 9.51 -11.05 -11.72
CA SER A 173 10.65 -11.95 -11.65
C SER A 173 11.66 -11.47 -10.62
N LEU A 174 12.45 -12.39 -10.10
CA LEU A 174 13.56 -12.10 -9.19
C LEU A 174 14.88 -12.22 -9.97
N ASN A 175 15.74 -11.23 -9.83
CA ASN A 175 17.06 -11.21 -10.43
C ASN A 175 18.04 -10.56 -9.45
N ASP A 176 19.02 -11.31 -8.95
CA ASP A 176 20.10 -10.84 -8.07
C ASP A 176 19.61 -9.93 -6.92
N ASN A 177 18.67 -10.37 -6.13
CA ASN A 177 18.07 -9.58 -5.04
C ASN A 177 17.29 -8.33 -5.49
N ASN A 178 16.89 -8.27 -6.76
CA ASN A 178 15.97 -7.27 -7.27
C ASN A 178 14.67 -7.92 -7.72
N LEU A 179 13.57 -7.26 -7.37
CA LEU A 179 12.26 -7.52 -7.95
C LEU A 179 12.18 -6.78 -9.28
N GLU A 180 11.90 -7.48 -10.35
CA GLU A 180 11.58 -6.88 -11.64
C GLU A 180 10.07 -6.99 -11.88
N ILE A 181 9.40 -5.87 -12.04
CA ILE A 181 7.97 -5.78 -12.39
C ILE A 181 7.88 -5.40 -13.86
N LYS A 182 7.28 -6.28 -14.68
CA LYS A 182 7.02 -6.05 -16.10
C LYS A 182 5.53 -5.81 -16.33
N PHE A 183 5.20 -4.83 -17.15
CA PHE A 183 3.84 -4.50 -17.54
C PHE A 183 3.79 -3.83 -18.92
N THR A 184 2.57 -3.73 -19.48
CA THR A 184 2.31 -2.98 -20.71
C THR A 184 1.48 -1.75 -20.40
N PHE A 185 1.77 -0.64 -21.05
CA PHE A 185 1.04 0.61 -20.89
C PHE A 185 0.95 1.34 -22.22
N GLU A 186 -0.22 1.89 -22.54
CA GLU A 186 -0.48 2.49 -23.89
C GLU A 186 0.21 3.83 -24.09
N LYS A 187 0.42 4.57 -22.99
CA LYS A 187 0.99 5.91 -23.03
C LYS A 187 2.47 5.88 -22.64
N GLU A 188 3.19 6.92 -23.06
CA GLU A 188 4.54 7.16 -22.55
C GLU A 188 4.47 7.55 -21.07
N ILE A 189 5.31 6.93 -20.24
CA ILE A 189 5.38 7.14 -18.78
C ILE A 189 6.54 8.08 -18.50
N LYS A 190 6.27 9.15 -17.74
CA LYS A 190 7.26 10.14 -17.31
C LYS A 190 7.82 9.79 -15.93
N GLU A 191 6.92 9.45 -15.02
CA GLU A 191 7.26 9.12 -13.64
C GLU A 191 6.51 7.85 -13.21
N ILE A 192 7.19 6.99 -12.48
CA ILE A 192 6.61 5.77 -11.94
C ILE A 192 7.25 5.45 -10.59
N TYR A 193 6.43 4.95 -9.69
CA TYR A 193 6.87 4.44 -8.39
C TYR A 193 5.97 3.30 -7.92
N PHE A 194 6.56 2.30 -7.28
CA PHE A 194 5.83 1.19 -6.68
C PHE A 194 5.78 1.35 -5.16
N PHE A 195 4.58 1.38 -4.63
CA PHE A 195 4.28 1.35 -3.20
C PHE A 195 3.81 -0.05 -2.82
N PRO A 196 4.61 -0.87 -2.12
CA PRO A 196 4.19 -2.21 -1.72
C PRO A 196 3.15 -2.17 -0.60
N ASP A 197 2.29 -3.18 -0.55
CA ASP A 197 1.31 -3.34 0.54
C ASP A 197 1.96 -3.87 1.81
N GLU A 198 2.96 -4.74 1.68
CA GLU A 198 3.63 -5.39 2.79
C GLU A 198 4.85 -4.59 3.27
N ASN A 199 4.98 -4.49 4.58
CA ASN A 199 6.15 -3.87 5.22
C ASN A 199 7.40 -4.71 5.01
N ASN A 200 8.58 -4.04 4.96
CA ASN A 200 9.91 -4.66 4.87
C ASN A 200 10.09 -5.59 3.65
N SER A 201 9.33 -5.35 2.59
CA SER A 201 9.41 -6.13 1.36
C SER A 201 10.52 -5.64 0.43
N ILE A 202 10.74 -4.33 0.36
CA ILE A 202 11.73 -3.68 -0.52
C ILE A 202 12.68 -2.79 0.29
N ASP A 203 13.83 -2.47 -0.28
CA ASP A 203 14.71 -1.40 0.23
C ASP A 203 14.11 -0.05 -0.18
N TYR A 204 13.31 0.56 0.73
CA TYR A 204 12.53 1.78 0.46
C TYR A 204 13.42 2.98 0.08
N SER A 205 14.63 3.06 0.65
CA SER A 205 15.59 4.12 0.38
C SER A 205 16.30 3.98 -0.97
N SER A 206 16.27 2.78 -1.55
CA SER A 206 16.90 2.52 -2.85
C SER A 206 16.06 3.06 -3.99
N LYS A 207 16.73 3.61 -4.99
CA LYS A 207 16.08 4.09 -6.20
C LYS A 207 15.45 2.93 -6.97
N GLN A 208 14.19 3.05 -7.33
CA GLN A 208 13.51 2.17 -8.26
C GLN A 208 13.92 2.54 -9.70
N ASN A 209 14.47 1.58 -10.45
CA ASN A 209 14.99 1.83 -11.79
C ASN A 209 13.95 1.46 -12.84
N PHE A 210 13.51 2.45 -13.59
CA PHE A 210 12.52 2.31 -14.66
C PHE A 210 13.17 2.33 -16.03
N TYR A 211 12.74 1.42 -16.93
CA TYR A 211 13.19 1.39 -18.31
C TYR A 211 12.17 0.72 -19.22
N LYS A 212 12.29 0.97 -20.52
CA LYS A 212 11.43 0.41 -21.57
C LYS A 212 12.26 -0.52 -22.47
N LYS A 213 11.70 -1.69 -22.79
CA LYS A 213 12.17 -2.60 -23.84
C LYS A 213 11.04 -2.78 -24.88
N ASP A 214 11.35 -3.48 -25.99
CA ASP A 214 10.41 -3.69 -27.10
C ASP A 214 9.10 -4.37 -26.66
N ASP A 215 9.14 -5.18 -25.60
CA ASP A 215 8.05 -6.01 -25.09
C ASP A 215 7.35 -5.43 -23.85
N GLY A 216 7.66 -4.19 -23.44
CA GLY A 216 6.98 -3.51 -22.33
C GLY A 216 7.84 -2.60 -21.50
N TYR A 217 7.27 -2.20 -20.39
CA TYR A 217 7.90 -1.39 -19.36
C TYR A 217 8.38 -2.28 -18.22
N PHE A 218 9.48 -1.89 -17.61
CA PHE A 218 10.14 -2.63 -16.53
C PHE A 218 10.48 -1.68 -15.38
N LEU A 219 10.21 -2.14 -14.16
CA LEU A 219 10.59 -1.46 -12.93
C LEU A 219 11.40 -2.43 -12.08
N SER A 220 12.68 -2.11 -11.87
CA SER A 220 13.59 -2.91 -11.04
C SER A 220 13.73 -2.27 -9.67
N ILE A 221 13.45 -3.05 -8.64
CA ILE A 221 13.34 -2.62 -7.24
C ILE A 221 14.22 -3.52 -6.39
N LYS A 222 15.09 -2.94 -5.58
CA LYS A 222 15.93 -3.69 -4.68
C LYS A 222 15.11 -4.25 -3.52
N LEU A 223 15.24 -5.55 -3.23
CA LEU A 223 14.59 -6.20 -2.11
C LEU A 223 15.34 -5.95 -0.79
N PHE A 224 14.60 -5.88 0.28
CA PHE A 224 15.16 -5.81 1.63
C PHE A 224 15.67 -7.18 2.10
N ASN A 225 14.94 -8.25 1.74
CA ASN A 225 15.31 -9.65 2.03
C ASN A 225 14.84 -10.58 0.89
N ASP A 226 15.31 -11.82 0.91
CA ASP A 226 15.00 -12.83 -0.12
C ASP A 226 13.67 -13.58 0.14
N GLU A 227 12.92 -13.23 1.18
CA GLU A 227 11.68 -13.94 1.58
C GLU A 227 10.42 -13.41 0.89
N PHE A 228 10.58 -12.53 -0.08
CA PHE A 228 9.47 -11.90 -0.80
C PHE A 228 8.73 -12.92 -1.69
N GLN A 229 7.49 -13.26 -1.34
CA GLN A 229 6.74 -14.33 -2.01
C GLN A 229 5.67 -13.82 -2.99
N ASN A 230 5.02 -12.71 -2.68
CA ASN A 230 3.94 -12.16 -3.50
C ASN A 230 4.13 -10.66 -3.67
N VAL A 231 3.90 -10.16 -4.89
CA VAL A 231 3.90 -8.73 -5.15
C VAL A 231 2.47 -8.23 -5.07
N SER A 232 2.17 -7.38 -4.09
CA SER A 232 0.94 -6.59 -4.05
C SER A 232 1.26 -5.15 -3.67
N GLY A 233 0.52 -4.22 -4.23
CA GLY A 233 0.73 -2.81 -3.97
C GLY A 233 0.08 -1.89 -4.99
N VAL A 234 0.58 -0.68 -5.03
CA VAL A 234 0.13 0.36 -5.94
C VAL A 234 1.29 0.82 -6.81
N LEU A 235 1.11 0.79 -8.13
CA LEU A 235 1.96 1.50 -9.08
C LEU A 235 1.37 2.90 -9.29
N ASP A 236 2.09 3.91 -8.88
CA ASP A 236 1.83 5.28 -9.30
C ASP A 236 2.46 5.51 -10.67
N ILE A 237 1.64 5.83 -11.65
CA ILE A 237 2.06 6.19 -13.00
C ILE A 237 1.55 7.60 -13.29
N ASP A 238 2.46 8.56 -13.36
CA ASP A 238 2.15 9.97 -13.64
C ASP A 238 1.05 10.54 -12.72
N GLY A 239 1.06 10.20 -11.42
CA GLY A 239 0.08 10.65 -10.42
C GLY A 239 -1.23 9.86 -10.42
N THR A 240 -1.30 8.73 -11.12
CA THR A 240 -2.46 7.84 -11.12
C THR A 240 -2.08 6.49 -10.52
N GLY A 241 -2.76 6.10 -9.43
CA GLY A 241 -2.55 4.82 -8.77
C GLY A 241 -3.22 3.64 -9.48
N TYR A 242 -2.48 2.58 -9.70
CA TYR A 242 -2.96 1.30 -10.23
C TYR A 242 -2.68 0.19 -9.21
N ASN A 243 -3.72 -0.54 -8.81
CA ASN A 243 -3.52 -1.73 -8.00
C ASN A 243 -2.82 -2.80 -8.81
N VAL A 244 -1.78 -3.38 -8.26
CA VAL A 244 -1.03 -4.47 -8.87
C VAL A 244 -0.90 -5.63 -7.90
N SER A 245 -1.03 -6.84 -8.42
CA SER A 245 -0.71 -8.05 -7.68
C SER A 245 -0.23 -9.12 -8.63
N SER A 246 0.78 -9.88 -8.23
CA SER A 246 1.21 -11.06 -8.95
C SER A 246 0.97 -12.30 -8.10
N GLY A 247 0.33 -13.32 -8.68
CA GLY A 247 0.00 -14.56 -7.97
C GLY A 247 1.14 -15.56 -7.84
N THR A 248 2.19 -15.45 -8.65
CA THR A 248 3.39 -16.31 -8.62
C THR A 248 4.51 -15.62 -9.38
N PHE A 249 5.73 -15.75 -8.88
CA PHE A 249 6.90 -15.40 -9.68
C PHE A 249 6.97 -16.34 -10.88
N GLU A 250 7.11 -15.80 -12.09
CA GLU A 250 7.71 -16.58 -13.16
C GLU A 250 9.18 -16.74 -12.77
N ASP A 251 9.54 -17.93 -12.28
CA ASP A 251 10.94 -18.31 -12.28
C ASP A 251 11.42 -18.18 -13.74
N PHE A 252 12.17 -17.13 -14.03
CA PHE A 252 13.06 -17.18 -15.16
C PHE A 252 14.02 -18.33 -14.84
N ASN A 253 13.65 -19.52 -15.30
CA ASN A 253 14.64 -20.56 -15.44
C ASN A 253 15.84 -19.88 -16.13
N GLU A 254 16.90 -19.59 -15.38
CA GLU A 254 18.22 -19.72 -15.98
C GLU A 254 18.08 -20.93 -16.88
N GLU A 255 18.42 -20.81 -18.16
CA GLU A 255 18.47 -21.97 -19.05
C GLU A 255 19.31 -23.01 -18.34
N GLY A 256 18.65 -23.79 -17.49
CA GLY A 256 19.29 -24.84 -16.72
C GLY A 256 19.94 -25.70 -17.76
N LEU A 257 21.27 -25.90 -17.64
CA LEU A 257 22.06 -26.71 -18.52
C LEU A 257 21.18 -27.86 -19.00
N SER A 258 20.87 -27.86 -20.31
CA SER A 258 20.02 -28.90 -20.90
C SER A 258 20.50 -30.24 -20.36
N LEU A 259 19.59 -31.13 -19.98
CA LEU A 259 19.97 -32.47 -19.46
C LEU A 259 21.05 -33.14 -20.31
N ILE A 260 21.03 -32.87 -21.61
CA ILE A 260 22.03 -33.29 -22.57
C ILE A 260 23.39 -32.62 -22.29
N THR A 261 23.41 -31.33 -22.03
CA THR A 261 24.65 -30.57 -21.73
C THR A 261 25.22 -31.00 -20.38
N ALA A 262 24.39 -31.22 -19.35
CA ALA A 262 24.81 -31.76 -18.07
C ALA A 262 25.38 -33.18 -18.21
N LEU A 263 24.76 -34.06 -19.01
CA LEU A 263 25.29 -35.37 -19.33
C LEU A 263 26.63 -35.32 -20.07
N ILE A 264 26.79 -34.40 -21.00
CA ILE A 264 28.06 -34.21 -21.73
C ILE A 264 29.18 -33.78 -20.76
N PHE A 265 28.92 -32.81 -19.88
CA PHE A 265 29.89 -32.38 -18.87
C PHE A 265 30.21 -33.48 -17.86
N ALA A 266 29.20 -34.25 -17.41
CA ALA A 266 29.43 -35.42 -16.56
C ALA A 266 30.28 -36.51 -17.22
N LEU A 267 30.03 -36.77 -18.51
CA LEU A 267 30.82 -37.72 -19.30
C LEU A 267 32.27 -37.26 -19.48
N ILE A 268 32.49 -35.99 -19.86
CA ILE A 268 33.83 -35.41 -20.01
C ILE A 268 34.57 -35.38 -18.67
N GLY A 269 33.88 -34.96 -17.57
CA GLY A 269 34.47 -34.98 -16.22
C GLY A 269 34.86 -36.40 -15.78
N GLY A 270 33.99 -37.37 -16.03
CA GLY A 270 34.27 -38.78 -15.76
C GLY A 270 35.45 -39.32 -16.59
N LEU A 271 35.58 -38.91 -17.87
CA LEU A 271 36.70 -39.30 -18.74
C LEU A 271 38.02 -38.68 -18.24
N ILE A 272 38.00 -37.41 -17.85
CA ILE A 272 39.19 -36.73 -17.30
C ILE A 272 39.66 -37.39 -16.00
N LEU A 273 38.71 -37.71 -15.09
CA LEU A 273 39.04 -38.39 -13.83
C LEU A 273 39.61 -39.80 -14.07
N ASN A 274 39.17 -40.53 -15.10
CA ASN A 274 39.70 -41.86 -15.46
C ASN A 274 41.06 -41.79 -16.14
N LEU A 275 41.42 -40.65 -16.78
CA LEU A 275 42.73 -40.42 -17.39
C LEU A 275 43.79 -39.92 -16.40
N MET A 276 43.40 -39.61 -15.13
CA MET A 276 44.38 -39.25 -14.12
C MET A 276 45.29 -40.45 -13.81
N PRO A 277 46.63 -40.24 -13.76
CA PRO A 277 47.61 -41.32 -13.67
C PRO A 277 47.55 -42.12 -12.35
N CYS A 278 46.70 -41.70 -11.40
CA CYS A 278 46.53 -42.42 -10.12
C CYS A 278 45.54 -43.62 -10.20
N VAL A 279 44.68 -43.69 -11.21
CA VAL A 279 43.69 -44.79 -11.35
C VAL A 279 44.21 -45.87 -12.30
N PHE A 280 45.11 -45.53 -13.23
CA PHE A 280 45.69 -46.46 -14.21
C PHE A 280 46.47 -47.62 -13.57
N PRO A 281 47.26 -47.46 -12.48
CA PRO A 281 48.01 -48.57 -11.85
C PRO A 281 47.09 -49.66 -11.23
N VAL A 282 45.91 -49.30 -10.75
CA VAL A 282 44.97 -50.22 -10.09
C VAL A 282 44.28 -51.13 -11.10
N ILE A 283 43.95 -50.60 -12.26
CA ILE A 283 43.28 -51.36 -13.36
C ILE A 283 44.29 -52.31 -14.00
N SER A 284 45.54 -51.87 -14.24
CA SER A 284 46.58 -52.71 -14.83
C SER A 284 47.00 -53.86 -13.93
N LEU A 285 47.03 -53.66 -12.62
CA LEU A 285 47.28 -54.74 -11.64
C LEU A 285 46.16 -55.79 -11.61
N LYS A 286 44.93 -55.39 -11.77
CA LYS A 286 43.77 -56.30 -11.77
C LYS A 286 43.68 -57.12 -13.06
N VAL A 287 44.03 -56.55 -14.20
CA VAL A 287 44.08 -57.24 -15.48
C VAL A 287 45.25 -58.26 -15.52
N LEU A 288 46.42 -57.90 -14.99
CA LEU A 288 47.56 -58.78 -14.85
C LEU A 288 47.27 -59.98 -13.92
N SER A 289 46.48 -59.78 -12.87
CA SER A 289 46.06 -60.87 -11.97
C SER A 289 45.16 -61.91 -12.67
N PHE A 290 44.37 -61.51 -13.64
CA PHE A 290 43.54 -62.46 -14.43
C PHE A 290 44.26 -63.20 -15.49
N VAL A 291 45.33 -62.60 -16.05
CA VAL A 291 46.18 -63.27 -17.11
C VAL A 291 47.11 -64.27 -16.51
N SER A 292 47.47 -64.21 -15.22
CA SER A 292 48.39 -65.17 -14.55
C SER A 292 47.69 -66.40 -13.96
N MET A 293 46.37 -66.50 -14.13
CA MET A 293 45.55 -67.65 -13.63
C MET A 293 44.94 -68.48 -14.79
N GLY A 294 45.49 -68.34 -16.02
CA GLY A 294 45.14 -69.16 -17.18
C GLY A 294 46.26 -70.06 -17.59
#